data_e4ec5849e25285cf37023fbb9155eee2
#
_entry.id   e4ec5849e25285cf37023fbb9155eee2
#
_cell.length_a   1.000
_cell.length_b   1.000
_cell.length_c   1.000
_cell.angle_alpha   90.00
_cell.angle_beta   90.00
_cell.angle_gamma   90.00
#
_symmetry.space_group_name_H-M   'P 1'
#
loop_
_entity.id
_entity.type
_entity.pdbx_description
1 polymer ?
#
loop_
_entity_poly.entity_id
_entity_poly.type
_entity_poly.pdbx_seq_one_letter_code
_entity_poly.pdbx_strand_id
1 'polypeptide(L)'
;MPHGVATSKMIQFGDPVTIDFGCYYEHYASDMTRTIFVGSVDDKMRTIYETVRKANEALIKEVKAGMTYAEYDKVPRTVIEEADFGQYFTHGIGHGLGLDVHEIPYFNQSMTENHLEAGMVITDEPGIYIPEFGGVRIEDDLLVTENGCEVLTKAPKELIVI
;
A
#
# COMPACT_ATOMS: atom_id res chain seq x y z
N MET A 1 10.51 3.50 -8.76
CA MET A 1 9.29 3.51 -9.59
C MET A 1 8.29 2.56 -8.95
N PRO A 2 7.00 2.94 -8.83
CA PRO A 2 5.97 2.09 -8.18
C PRO A 2 5.79 0.74 -8.87
N HIS A 3 5.81 0.72 -10.20
CA HIS A 3 5.73 -0.50 -11.02
C HIS A 3 7.09 -0.79 -11.64
N GLY A 4 7.83 -1.67 -11.00
CA GLY A 4 9.12 -2.12 -11.50
C GLY A 4 8.95 -3.25 -12.51
N VAL A 5 9.76 -3.23 -13.57
CA VAL A 5 9.89 -4.39 -14.47
C VAL A 5 11.14 -5.15 -14.06
N ALA A 6 11.00 -6.46 -13.85
CA ALA A 6 12.14 -7.30 -13.54
C ALA A 6 13.19 -7.21 -14.67
N THR A 7 14.45 -7.03 -14.28
CA THR A 7 15.58 -6.92 -15.20
C THR A 7 16.59 -8.03 -14.93
N SER A 8 17.72 -8.00 -15.62
CA SER A 8 18.86 -8.90 -15.35
C SER A 8 19.71 -8.48 -14.15
N LYS A 9 19.31 -7.43 -13.39
CA LYS A 9 20.00 -7.05 -12.15
C LYS A 9 19.92 -8.20 -11.16
N MET A 10 21.08 -8.66 -10.74
CA MET A 10 21.17 -9.64 -9.65
C MET A 10 20.82 -8.97 -8.33
N ILE A 11 19.98 -9.63 -7.52
CA ILE A 11 19.71 -9.21 -6.15
C ILE A 11 21.01 -9.26 -5.35
N GLN A 12 21.29 -8.20 -4.60
CA GLN A 12 22.50 -8.03 -3.83
C GLN A 12 22.19 -7.85 -2.34
N PHE A 13 23.19 -8.06 -1.51
CA PHE A 13 23.13 -7.77 -0.09
C PHE A 13 22.78 -6.29 0.15
N GLY A 14 21.78 -6.02 0.97
CA GLY A 14 21.24 -4.68 1.21
C GLY A 14 20.08 -4.26 0.30
N ASP A 15 19.78 -5.02 -0.78
CA ASP A 15 18.66 -4.66 -1.66
C ASP A 15 17.29 -4.83 -0.99
N PRO A 16 16.39 -3.85 -1.12
CA PRO A 16 14.96 -4.05 -0.92
C PRO A 16 14.39 -4.87 -2.09
N VAL A 17 13.56 -5.84 -1.78
CA VAL A 17 12.82 -6.64 -2.75
C VAL A 17 11.32 -6.45 -2.49
N THR A 18 10.65 -5.73 -3.36
CA THR A 18 9.19 -5.60 -3.35
C THR A 18 8.59 -6.80 -4.05
N ILE A 19 7.74 -7.53 -3.34
CA ILE A 19 7.02 -8.71 -3.80
C ILE A 19 5.54 -8.32 -3.85
N ASP A 20 5.06 -8.11 -5.08
CA ASP A 20 3.70 -7.69 -5.39
C ASP A 20 3.05 -8.82 -6.17
N PHE A 21 2.02 -9.44 -5.58
CA PHE A 21 1.38 -10.61 -6.14
C PHE A 21 -0.02 -10.83 -5.59
N GLY A 22 -0.80 -11.53 -6.39
CA GLY A 22 -2.13 -11.98 -6.02
C GLY A 22 -2.48 -13.29 -6.71
N CYS A 23 -3.72 -13.69 -6.56
CA CYS A 23 -4.27 -14.85 -7.24
C CYS A 23 -5.76 -14.66 -7.55
N TYR A 24 -6.28 -15.54 -8.38
CA TYR A 24 -7.73 -15.68 -8.56
C TYR A 24 -8.20 -16.96 -7.86
N TYR A 25 -9.25 -16.81 -7.06
CA TYR A 25 -9.96 -17.95 -6.48
C TYR A 25 -11.47 -17.78 -6.71
N GLU A 26 -12.09 -18.78 -7.32
CA GLU A 26 -13.50 -18.76 -7.71
C GLU A 26 -13.91 -17.46 -8.44
N HIS A 27 -13.06 -17.00 -9.36
CA HIS A 27 -13.19 -15.80 -10.18
C HIS A 27 -12.94 -14.47 -9.45
N TYR A 28 -12.66 -14.43 -8.15
CA TYR A 28 -12.29 -13.21 -7.43
C TYR A 28 -10.78 -13.08 -7.32
N ALA A 29 -10.32 -11.85 -7.52
CA ALA A 29 -8.92 -11.49 -7.40
C ALA A 29 -8.55 -11.21 -5.94
N SER A 30 -7.28 -11.42 -5.60
CA SER A 30 -6.62 -10.87 -4.42
C SER A 30 -5.38 -10.09 -4.84
N ASP A 31 -4.97 -9.13 -4.01
CA ASP A 31 -3.78 -8.33 -4.23
C ASP A 31 -3.03 -8.10 -2.93
N MET A 32 -1.71 -8.14 -2.96
CA MET A 32 -0.91 -7.79 -1.80
C MET A 32 0.52 -7.47 -2.16
N THR A 33 1.10 -6.50 -1.48
CA THR A 33 2.53 -6.21 -1.57
C THR A 33 3.20 -6.31 -0.21
N ARG A 34 4.39 -6.89 -0.20
CA ARG A 34 5.36 -6.82 0.91
C ARG A 34 6.74 -6.47 0.38
N THR A 35 7.49 -5.72 1.17
CA THR A 35 8.89 -5.45 0.89
C THR A 35 9.75 -6.16 1.93
N ILE A 36 10.72 -6.95 1.46
CA ILE A 36 11.71 -7.64 2.30
C ILE A 36 13.11 -7.12 1.97
N PHE A 37 14.10 -7.43 2.81
CA PHE A 37 15.48 -7.02 2.62
C PHE A 37 16.41 -8.23 2.57
N VAL A 38 17.47 -8.13 1.75
CA VAL A 38 18.45 -9.21 1.62
C VAL A 38 19.68 -8.90 2.47
N GLY A 39 19.93 -9.72 3.48
CA GLY A 39 21.10 -9.67 4.36
C GLY A 39 21.15 -8.53 5.36
N SER A 40 20.81 -7.29 4.97
CA SER A 40 20.80 -6.13 5.87
C SER A 40 19.85 -5.04 5.41
N VAL A 41 19.56 -4.12 6.31
CA VAL A 41 18.79 -2.90 6.03
C VAL A 41 19.49 -1.72 6.69
N ASP A 42 19.74 -0.64 5.93
CA ASP A 42 20.30 0.59 6.48
C ASP A 42 19.23 1.41 7.24
N ASP A 43 19.69 2.36 8.06
CA ASP A 43 18.81 3.15 8.93
C ASP A 43 17.80 3.99 8.15
N LYS A 44 18.19 4.52 6.98
CA LYS A 44 17.29 5.32 6.15
C LYS A 44 16.20 4.43 5.55
N MET A 45 16.56 3.27 5.03
CA MET A 45 15.59 2.32 4.47
C MET A 45 14.66 1.76 5.57
N ARG A 46 15.17 1.53 6.76
CA ARG A 46 14.36 1.17 7.93
C ARG A 46 13.36 2.27 8.27
N THR A 47 13.78 3.54 8.26
CA THR A 47 12.89 4.69 8.49
C THR A 47 11.79 4.75 7.43
N ILE A 48 12.13 4.55 6.15
CA ILE A 48 11.16 4.50 5.06
C ILE A 48 10.14 3.37 5.29
N TYR A 49 10.62 2.16 5.62
CA TYR A 49 9.76 1.00 5.88
C TYR A 49 8.75 1.28 7.01
N GLU A 50 9.25 1.77 8.14
CA GLU A 50 8.40 2.08 9.30
C GLU A 50 7.41 3.22 9.01
N THR A 51 7.78 4.18 8.15
CA THR A 51 6.86 5.24 7.72
C THR A 51 5.74 4.67 6.86
N VAL A 52 6.05 3.83 5.88
CA VAL A 52 5.04 3.16 5.04
C VAL A 52 4.13 2.27 5.88
N ARG A 53 4.69 1.49 6.81
CA ARG A 53 3.91 0.65 7.72
C ARG A 53 2.95 1.48 8.59
N LYS A 54 3.43 2.59 9.15
CA LYS A 54 2.58 3.51 9.93
C LYS A 54 1.47 4.13 9.09
N ALA A 55 1.75 4.47 7.83
CA ALA A 55 0.76 5.02 6.90
C ALA A 55 -0.36 4.01 6.62
N ASN A 56 -0.03 2.74 6.30
CA ASN A 56 -0.99 1.65 6.15
C ASN A 56 -1.80 1.42 7.44
N GLU A 57 -1.15 1.31 8.60
CA GLU A 57 -1.82 1.11 9.88
C GLU A 57 -2.73 2.29 10.27
N ALA A 58 -2.38 3.53 9.87
CA ALA A 58 -3.21 4.71 10.14
C ALA A 58 -4.51 4.64 9.34
N LEU A 59 -4.44 4.27 8.04
CA LEU A 59 -5.62 4.14 7.21
C LEU A 59 -6.55 3.04 7.72
N ILE A 60 -6.03 1.86 8.06
CA ILE A 60 -6.81 0.76 8.65
C ILE A 60 -7.60 1.18 9.89
N LYS A 61 -7.05 2.07 10.71
CA LYS A 61 -7.73 2.57 11.92
C LYS A 61 -8.87 3.54 11.64
N GLU A 62 -8.82 4.24 10.52
CA GLU A 62 -9.75 5.34 10.21
C GLU A 62 -10.80 4.97 9.16
N VAL A 63 -10.47 4.04 8.24
CA VAL A 63 -11.34 3.68 7.12
C VAL A 63 -12.67 3.08 7.58
N LYS A 64 -13.77 3.59 6.99
CA LYS A 64 -15.14 3.13 7.22
C LYS A 64 -16.05 3.61 6.11
N ALA A 65 -17.26 3.06 6.01
CA ALA A 65 -18.31 3.58 5.12
C ALA A 65 -18.61 5.06 5.41
N GLY A 66 -18.88 5.82 4.35
CA GLY A 66 -19.13 7.26 4.39
C GLY A 66 -17.88 8.14 4.31
N MET A 67 -16.66 7.59 4.45
CA MET A 67 -15.41 8.32 4.20
C MET A 67 -15.32 8.67 2.71
N THR A 68 -14.97 9.91 2.37
CA THR A 68 -14.76 10.30 0.97
C THR A 68 -13.50 9.63 0.40
N TYR A 69 -13.45 9.44 -0.92
CA TYR A 69 -12.25 8.89 -1.57
C TYR A 69 -11.03 9.80 -1.38
N ALA A 70 -11.25 11.12 -1.30
CA ALA A 70 -10.20 12.09 -1.01
C ALA A 70 -9.65 11.94 0.43
N GLU A 71 -10.52 11.71 1.42
CA GLU A 71 -10.10 11.45 2.80
C GLU A 71 -9.35 10.14 2.91
N TYR A 72 -9.80 9.09 2.20
CA TYR A 72 -9.13 7.79 2.13
C TYR A 72 -7.68 7.92 1.64
N ASP A 73 -7.44 8.65 0.53
CA ASP A 73 -6.08 8.91 0.02
C ASP A 73 -5.27 9.83 0.97
N LYS A 74 -5.94 10.76 1.66
CA LYS A 74 -5.26 11.77 2.48
C LYS A 74 -4.63 11.18 3.75
N VAL A 75 -5.27 10.22 4.40
CA VAL A 75 -4.79 9.67 5.69
C VAL A 75 -3.37 9.16 5.59
N PRO A 76 -3.03 8.16 4.74
CA PRO A 76 -1.67 7.66 4.65
C PRO A 76 -0.69 8.69 4.07
N ARG A 77 -1.17 9.54 3.16
CA ARG A 77 -0.35 10.61 2.57
C ARG A 77 0.12 11.60 3.61
N THR A 78 -0.74 11.99 4.55
CA THR A 78 -0.37 12.87 5.66
C THR A 78 0.77 12.27 6.50
N VAL A 79 0.70 11.00 6.85
CA VAL A 79 1.77 10.31 7.61
C VAL A 79 3.11 10.35 6.86
N ILE A 80 3.07 10.15 5.54
CA ILE A 80 4.27 10.16 4.69
C ILE A 80 4.83 11.58 4.53
N GLU A 81 3.96 12.58 4.40
CA GLU A 81 4.34 14.02 4.33
C GLU A 81 4.97 14.51 5.62
N GLU A 82 4.40 14.18 6.78
CA GLU A 82 4.94 14.52 8.10
C GLU A 82 6.32 13.91 8.39
N ALA A 83 6.65 12.84 7.67
CA ALA A 83 7.97 12.20 7.72
C ALA A 83 8.95 12.74 6.65
N ASP A 84 8.62 13.83 5.95
CA ASP A 84 9.41 14.45 4.88
C ASP A 84 9.59 13.57 3.61
N PHE A 85 8.70 12.59 3.38
CA PHE A 85 8.75 11.73 2.20
C PHE A 85 7.61 11.97 1.20
N GLY A 86 6.75 12.97 1.38
CA GLY A 86 5.57 13.21 0.56
C GLY A 86 5.82 13.25 -0.94
N GLN A 87 6.94 13.86 -1.38
CA GLN A 87 7.33 13.92 -2.79
C GLN A 87 7.65 12.56 -3.44
N TYR A 88 7.84 11.52 -2.63
CA TYR A 88 8.18 10.17 -3.05
C TYR A 88 6.99 9.21 -3.03
N PHE A 89 5.80 9.65 -2.59
CA PHE A 89 4.55 8.92 -2.72
C PHE A 89 3.79 9.42 -3.95
N THR A 90 4.01 8.78 -5.09
CA THR A 90 3.72 9.32 -6.43
C THR A 90 2.48 8.72 -7.09
N HIS A 91 1.69 7.90 -6.40
CA HIS A 91 0.45 7.31 -6.91
C HIS A 91 -0.72 7.48 -5.93
N GLY A 92 -1.92 7.09 -6.31
CA GLY A 92 -3.08 7.02 -5.42
C GLY A 92 -2.92 5.91 -4.39
N ILE A 93 -3.69 5.99 -3.30
CA ILE A 93 -3.56 5.04 -2.19
C ILE A 93 -4.03 3.62 -2.52
N GLY A 94 -4.81 3.43 -3.59
CA GLY A 94 -5.32 2.13 -3.94
C GLY A 94 -6.47 2.17 -4.93
N HIS A 95 -7.12 1.03 -5.08
CA HIS A 95 -8.21 0.80 -6.03
C HIS A 95 -9.22 -0.22 -5.50
N GLY A 96 -10.34 -0.34 -6.20
CA GLY A 96 -11.30 -1.43 -6.00
C GLY A 96 -10.73 -2.75 -6.49
N LEU A 97 -11.17 -3.83 -5.88
CA LEU A 97 -10.74 -5.20 -6.14
C LEU A 97 -11.97 -6.12 -6.14
N GLY A 98 -12.06 -7.01 -7.12
CA GLY A 98 -13.20 -7.93 -7.23
C GLY A 98 -13.02 -8.97 -8.30
N LEU A 99 -13.78 -8.88 -9.41
CA LEU A 99 -13.62 -9.79 -10.55
C LEU A 99 -12.34 -9.48 -11.35
N ASP A 100 -11.93 -8.22 -11.35
CA ASP A 100 -10.63 -7.80 -11.85
C ASP A 100 -9.74 -7.35 -10.69
N VAL A 101 -8.42 -7.44 -10.85
CA VAL A 101 -7.46 -6.93 -9.85
C VAL A 101 -7.64 -5.43 -9.68
N HIS A 102 -7.84 -4.69 -10.77
CA HIS A 102 -8.05 -3.25 -10.76
C HIS A 102 -9.47 -2.93 -11.21
N GLU A 103 -10.31 -2.56 -10.27
CA GLU A 103 -11.67 -2.09 -10.51
C GLU A 103 -11.87 -0.67 -9.97
N ILE A 104 -12.97 -0.03 -10.35
CA ILE A 104 -13.44 1.16 -9.65
C ILE A 104 -13.89 0.79 -8.23
N PRO A 105 -13.67 1.70 -7.23
CA PRO A 105 -13.11 3.03 -7.38
C PRO A 105 -11.58 3.08 -7.47
N TYR A 106 -11.07 4.18 -8.04
CA TYR A 106 -9.68 4.61 -7.85
C TYR A 106 -9.69 5.82 -6.93
N PHE A 107 -8.68 5.94 -6.07
CA PHE A 107 -8.65 6.96 -5.01
C PHE A 107 -7.64 8.06 -5.31
N ASN A 108 -8.07 9.33 -5.17
CA ASN A 108 -7.19 10.49 -5.23
C ASN A 108 -7.82 11.70 -4.51
N GLN A 109 -7.00 12.69 -4.18
CA GLN A 109 -7.39 13.86 -3.40
C GLN A 109 -8.46 14.76 -4.04
N SER A 110 -8.75 14.63 -5.33
CA SER A 110 -9.77 15.42 -6.02
C SER A 110 -11.18 14.82 -5.91
N MET A 111 -11.31 13.58 -5.44
CA MET A 111 -12.59 12.85 -5.38
C MET A 111 -13.33 13.09 -4.06
N THR A 112 -13.82 14.31 -3.87
CA THR A 112 -14.48 14.76 -2.64
C THR A 112 -15.97 14.41 -2.54
N GLU A 113 -16.61 14.07 -3.66
CA GLU A 113 -18.05 13.78 -3.73
C GLU A 113 -18.38 12.28 -3.69
N ASN A 114 -17.36 11.44 -3.89
CA ASN A 114 -17.51 9.99 -3.86
C ASN A 114 -17.18 9.44 -2.47
N HIS A 115 -17.94 8.48 -2.00
CA HIS A 115 -17.82 7.93 -0.66
C HIS A 115 -17.64 6.42 -0.69
N LEU A 116 -16.92 5.89 0.30
CA LEU A 116 -16.83 4.46 0.55
C LEU A 116 -18.18 3.92 1.01
N GLU A 117 -18.56 2.75 0.53
CA GLU A 117 -19.74 2.03 0.94
C GLU A 117 -19.37 0.73 1.64
N ALA A 118 -20.16 0.32 2.63
CA ALA A 118 -19.97 -0.97 3.29
C ALA A 118 -20.14 -2.12 2.26
N GLY A 119 -19.23 -3.08 2.32
CA GLY A 119 -19.15 -4.19 1.37
C GLY A 119 -18.15 -3.98 0.23
N MET A 120 -17.61 -2.77 0.05
CA MET A 120 -16.51 -2.55 -0.91
C MET A 120 -15.27 -3.31 -0.46
N VAL A 121 -14.59 -3.96 -1.40
CA VAL A 121 -13.24 -4.49 -1.23
C VAL A 121 -12.28 -3.59 -1.99
N ILE A 122 -11.27 -3.07 -1.28
CA ILE A 122 -10.37 -2.02 -1.77
C ILE A 122 -8.95 -2.30 -1.28
N THR A 123 -7.93 -1.80 -2.01
CA THR A 123 -6.53 -1.90 -1.59
C THR A 123 -6.10 -0.69 -0.76
N ASP A 124 -5.22 -0.92 0.20
CA ASP A 124 -4.47 0.07 0.99
C ASP A 124 -2.98 -0.15 0.75
N GLU A 125 -2.37 0.64 -0.15
CA GLU A 125 -1.04 0.37 -0.69
C GLU A 125 -0.09 1.59 -0.63
N PRO A 126 0.12 2.24 0.51
CA PRO A 126 1.08 3.33 0.60
C PRO A 126 2.49 2.89 0.20
N GLY A 127 3.21 3.78 -0.49
CA GLY A 127 4.56 3.51 -0.94
C GLY A 127 5.45 4.75 -0.99
N ILE A 128 6.74 4.55 -0.75
CA ILE A 128 7.79 5.57 -0.86
C ILE A 128 8.85 5.05 -1.82
N TYR A 129 9.15 5.82 -2.88
CA TYR A 129 10.08 5.42 -3.93
C TYR A 129 11.10 6.51 -4.18
N ILE A 130 12.33 6.32 -3.72
CA ILE A 130 13.43 7.28 -3.89
C ILE A 130 14.29 6.86 -5.10
N PRO A 131 14.38 7.70 -6.14
CA PRO A 131 15.19 7.40 -7.33
C PRO A 131 16.62 6.99 -6.95
N GLU A 132 17.13 5.95 -7.61
CA GLU A 132 18.48 5.40 -7.44
C GLU A 132 18.81 4.87 -6.03
N PHE A 133 17.87 4.97 -5.08
CA PHE A 133 18.05 4.48 -3.72
C PHE A 133 17.25 3.20 -3.46
N GLY A 134 15.95 3.21 -3.75
CA GLY A 134 15.06 2.10 -3.51
C GLY A 134 13.66 2.54 -3.12
N GLY A 135 12.80 1.58 -2.81
CA GLY A 135 11.42 1.87 -2.41
C GLY A 135 10.83 0.78 -1.54
N VAL A 136 9.75 1.13 -0.87
CA VAL A 136 8.95 0.24 -0.03
C VAL A 136 7.49 0.45 -0.39
N ARG A 137 6.74 -0.64 -0.55
CA ARG A 137 5.27 -0.68 -0.54
C ARG A 137 4.82 -1.77 0.41
N ILE A 138 3.77 -1.47 1.17
CA ILE A 138 3.03 -2.43 1.98
C ILE A 138 1.57 -2.30 1.56
N GLU A 139 0.95 -3.39 1.18
CA GLU A 139 -0.41 -3.42 0.65
C GLU A 139 -1.24 -4.51 1.30
N ASP A 140 -2.46 -4.14 1.64
CA ASP A 140 -3.48 -5.04 2.14
C ASP A 140 -4.81 -4.85 1.40
N ASP A 141 -5.54 -5.96 1.22
CA ASP A 141 -6.96 -5.93 0.84
C ASP A 141 -7.81 -5.65 2.07
N LEU A 142 -8.72 -4.67 1.97
CA LEU A 142 -9.63 -4.26 3.02
C LEU A 142 -11.09 -4.46 2.60
N LEU A 143 -11.89 -5.11 3.44
CA LEU A 143 -13.35 -5.09 3.35
C LEU A 143 -13.89 -3.92 4.18
N VAL A 144 -14.50 -2.94 3.54
CA VAL A 144 -15.12 -1.78 4.20
C VAL A 144 -16.38 -2.21 4.95
N THR A 145 -16.53 -1.78 6.19
CA THR A 145 -17.72 -1.99 7.02
C THR A 145 -18.34 -0.67 7.45
N GLU A 146 -19.53 -0.71 8.07
CA GLU A 146 -20.20 0.51 8.57
C GLU A 146 -19.34 1.34 9.54
N ASN A 147 -18.53 0.68 10.38
CA ASN A 147 -17.82 1.33 11.48
C ASN A 147 -16.29 1.15 11.42
N GLY A 148 -15.75 0.61 10.33
CA GLY A 148 -14.32 0.32 10.19
C GLY A 148 -14.05 -0.52 8.95
N CYS A 149 -13.06 -1.42 9.05
CA CYS A 149 -12.77 -2.41 8.01
C CYS A 149 -12.34 -3.75 8.60
N GLU A 150 -12.40 -4.78 7.78
CA GLU A 150 -11.72 -6.04 8.02
C GLU A 150 -10.50 -6.13 7.10
N VAL A 151 -9.32 -6.39 7.68
CA VAL A 151 -8.10 -6.65 6.89
C VAL A 151 -8.13 -8.10 6.42
N LEU A 152 -8.27 -8.28 5.10
CA LEU A 152 -8.36 -9.60 4.48
C LEU A 152 -6.98 -10.25 4.36
N THR A 153 -5.95 -9.46 4.04
CA THR A 153 -4.55 -9.89 3.95
C THR A 153 -4.00 -10.28 5.31
N LYS A 154 -3.48 -11.49 5.45
CA LYS A 154 -2.99 -12.03 6.73
C LYS A 154 -1.46 -12.13 6.83
N ALA A 155 -0.74 -11.73 5.76
CA ALA A 155 0.73 -11.73 5.75
C ALA A 155 1.28 -10.72 6.77
N PRO A 156 2.37 -11.05 7.50
CA PRO A 156 2.97 -10.16 8.48
C PRO A 156 3.47 -8.86 7.84
N LYS A 157 3.42 -7.77 8.62
CA LYS A 157 3.88 -6.42 8.23
C LYS A 157 5.15 -5.98 8.96
N GLU A 158 5.76 -6.84 9.71
CA GLU A 158 7.06 -6.60 10.34
C GLU A 158 8.15 -6.59 9.27
N LEU A 159 9.18 -5.78 9.51
CA LEU A 159 10.35 -5.73 8.62
C LEU A 159 11.07 -7.09 8.63
N ILE A 160 11.16 -7.72 7.46
CA ILE A 160 11.80 -9.02 7.26
C ILE A 160 13.14 -8.83 6.57
N VAL A 161 14.19 -9.42 7.14
CA VAL A 161 15.53 -9.54 6.53
C VAL A 161 15.83 -11.02 6.34
N ILE A 162 16.20 -11.44 5.12
CA ILE A 162 16.53 -12.81 4.75
C ILE A 162 18.01 -12.95 4.40
#